data_6e74c1b5d2b8f23602ed26816a723342
#
_entry.id   6e74c1b5d2b8f23602ed26816a723342
#
_cell.length_a   1.000
_cell.length_b   1.000
_cell.length_c   1.000
_cell.angle_alpha   90.00
_cell.angle_beta   90.00
_cell.angle_gamma   90.00
#
_symmetry.space_group_name_H-M   'P 1'
#
loop_
_entity.id
_entity.type
_entity.pdbx_description
1 polymer ?
#
loop_
_entity_poly.entity_id
_entity_poly.type
_entity_poly.pdbx_seq_one_letter_code
_entity_poly.pdbx_strand_id
1 'polypeptide(L)'
;MTMTERLLEATKEIWDGYNETPFVKGIADGSLDHEKFKYYMIQDYLYLLDYTKVFSIGTAKAKNLDAMRLFAGYTHSILDGEMDIHRAYMTRLGIAKEEAEQTPVALDNLSYTSYMLR
;
A
#
# COMPACT_ATOMS: atom_id res chain seq x y z
N MET A 1 0.00 1.54 -28.47
CA MET A 1 0.35 1.83 -27.06
C MET A 1 -0.89 1.64 -26.18
N THR A 2 -0.78 0.80 -25.19
CA THR A 2 -1.86 0.52 -24.23
C THR A 2 -2.07 1.72 -23.29
N MET A 3 -3.20 1.74 -22.60
CA MET A 3 -3.45 2.78 -21.58
C MET A 3 -2.39 2.74 -20.48
N THR A 4 -2.00 1.55 -20.04
CA THR A 4 -0.96 1.36 -19.02
C THR A 4 0.38 1.96 -19.49
N GLU A 5 0.80 1.69 -20.71
CA GLU A 5 2.04 2.25 -21.27
C GLU A 5 1.97 3.77 -21.34
N ARG A 6 0.85 4.33 -21.74
CA ARG A 6 0.66 5.79 -21.77
C ARG A 6 0.77 6.42 -20.38
N LEU A 7 0.17 5.78 -19.37
CA LEU A 7 0.24 6.24 -17.98
C LEU A 7 1.68 6.18 -17.46
N LEU A 8 2.39 5.09 -17.71
CA LEU A 8 3.78 4.93 -17.29
C LEU A 8 4.68 6.00 -17.96
N GLU A 9 4.50 6.25 -19.25
CA GLU A 9 5.25 7.29 -19.96
C GLU A 9 4.98 8.69 -19.37
N ALA A 10 3.70 9.01 -19.13
CA ALA A 10 3.31 10.30 -18.60
C ALA A 10 3.81 10.56 -17.16
N THR A 11 4.08 9.51 -16.40
CA THR A 11 4.52 9.59 -15.00
C THR A 11 5.97 9.19 -14.79
N LYS A 12 6.73 9.04 -15.89
CA LYS A 12 8.10 8.51 -15.86
C LYS A 12 9.03 9.28 -14.91
N GLU A 13 8.99 10.59 -14.91
CA GLU A 13 9.84 11.41 -14.05
C GLU A 13 9.54 11.13 -12.55
N ILE A 14 8.28 10.95 -12.22
CA ILE A 14 7.87 10.64 -10.84
C ILE A 14 8.40 9.27 -10.44
N TRP A 15 8.22 8.25 -11.29
CA TRP A 15 8.72 6.90 -11.02
C TRP A 15 10.24 6.85 -10.89
N ASP A 16 10.95 7.52 -11.78
CA ASP A 16 12.41 7.58 -11.74
C ASP A 16 12.92 8.24 -10.46
N GLY A 17 12.17 9.20 -9.93
CA GLY A 17 12.50 9.90 -8.68
C GLY A 17 12.34 9.04 -7.42
N TYR A 18 11.53 7.98 -7.44
CA TYR A 18 11.32 7.13 -6.25
C TYR A 18 12.61 6.48 -5.74
N ASN A 19 13.46 6.00 -6.63
CA ASN A 19 14.72 5.35 -6.29
C ASN A 19 15.76 6.33 -5.71
N GLU A 20 15.56 7.62 -5.89
CA GLU A 20 16.43 8.68 -5.38
C GLU A 20 16.05 9.14 -3.97
N THR A 21 14.95 8.65 -3.42
CA THR A 21 14.53 9.03 -2.07
C THR A 21 15.48 8.46 -1.01
N PRO A 22 15.74 9.20 0.08
CA PRO A 22 16.57 8.70 1.18
C PRO A 22 16.04 7.39 1.78
N PHE A 23 14.73 7.21 1.81
CA PHE A 23 14.09 6.01 2.32
C PHE A 23 14.47 4.77 1.50
N VAL A 24 14.30 4.83 0.18
CA VAL A 24 14.63 3.70 -0.72
C VAL A 24 16.14 3.41 -0.69
N LYS A 25 16.97 4.45 -0.73
CA LYS A 25 18.42 4.30 -0.63
C LYS A 25 18.84 3.67 0.70
N GLY A 26 18.21 4.08 1.80
CA GLY A 26 18.49 3.54 3.13
C GLY A 26 18.11 2.07 3.27
N ILE A 27 17.03 1.63 2.63
CA ILE A 27 16.67 0.21 2.56
C ILE A 27 17.72 -0.56 1.74
N ALA A 28 18.10 -0.03 0.60
CA ALA A 28 19.02 -0.71 -0.33
C ALA A 28 20.42 -0.93 0.26
N ASP A 29 20.94 0.03 1.03
CA ASP A 29 22.26 -0.04 1.64
C ASP A 29 22.26 -0.48 3.11
N GLY A 30 21.09 -0.70 3.69
CA GLY A 30 20.95 -1.14 5.08
C GLY A 30 21.13 -0.04 6.13
N SER A 31 21.21 1.24 5.71
CA SER A 31 21.44 2.37 6.62
C SER A 31 20.17 2.97 7.21
N LEU A 32 18.99 2.55 6.76
CA LEU A 32 17.72 3.10 7.25
C LEU A 32 17.56 2.80 8.75
N ASP A 33 17.23 3.83 9.51
CA ASP A 33 16.94 3.72 10.94
C ASP A 33 15.75 2.77 11.18
N HIS A 34 15.90 1.87 12.18
CA HIS A 34 14.88 0.87 12.48
C HIS A 34 13.54 1.50 12.91
N GLU A 35 13.57 2.61 13.63
CA GLU A 35 12.34 3.31 14.05
C GLU A 35 11.61 3.92 12.85
N LYS A 36 12.35 4.39 11.85
CA LYS A 36 11.76 4.87 10.60
C LYS A 36 11.12 3.73 9.81
N PHE A 37 11.77 2.58 9.76
CA PHE A 37 11.21 1.40 9.10
C PHE A 37 9.97 0.88 9.84
N LYS A 38 10.00 0.86 11.18
CA LYS A 38 8.85 0.52 12.00
C LYS A 38 7.67 1.46 11.73
N TYR A 39 7.92 2.76 11.69
CA TYR A 39 6.91 3.76 11.34
C TYR A 39 6.29 3.48 9.98
N TYR A 40 7.12 3.22 8.97
CA TYR A 40 6.66 2.88 7.63
C TYR A 40 5.78 1.63 7.64
N MET A 41 6.18 0.57 8.33
CA MET A 41 5.42 -0.67 8.38
C MET A 41 4.03 -0.47 8.99
N ILE A 42 3.91 0.35 10.02
CA ILE A 42 2.62 0.67 10.64
C ILE A 42 1.75 1.47 9.66
N GLN A 43 2.30 2.49 9.02
CA GLN A 43 1.56 3.31 8.07
C GLN A 43 1.14 2.49 6.83
N ASP A 44 2.00 1.61 6.35
CA ASP A 44 1.67 0.74 5.22
C ASP A 44 0.59 -0.29 5.57
N TYR A 45 0.60 -0.83 6.79
CA TYR A 45 -0.47 -1.66 7.30
C TYR A 45 -1.82 -0.92 7.27
N LEU A 46 -1.85 0.31 7.79
CA LEU A 46 -3.05 1.14 7.78
C LEU A 46 -3.50 1.47 6.35
N TYR A 47 -2.54 1.74 5.47
CA TYR A 47 -2.81 1.96 4.05
C TYR A 47 -3.49 0.75 3.42
N LEU A 48 -3.03 -0.47 3.69
CA LEU A 48 -3.60 -1.68 3.11
C LEU A 48 -5.04 -1.91 3.52
N LEU A 49 -5.45 -1.51 4.73
CA LEU A 49 -6.85 -1.58 5.15
C LEU A 49 -7.74 -0.73 4.24
N ASP A 50 -7.33 0.51 3.96
CA ASP A 50 -8.07 1.39 3.05
C ASP A 50 -7.96 0.96 1.59
N TYR A 51 -6.79 0.48 1.19
CA TYR A 51 -6.56 -0.04 -0.16
C TYR A 51 -7.48 -1.23 -0.47
N THR A 52 -7.69 -2.11 0.50
CA THR A 52 -8.65 -3.22 0.41
C THR A 52 -10.07 -2.70 0.14
N LYS A 53 -10.47 -1.62 0.80
CA LYS A 53 -11.79 -1.01 0.59
C LYS A 53 -11.96 -0.51 -0.85
N VAL A 54 -10.91 0.01 -1.47
CA VAL A 54 -10.95 0.47 -2.87
C VAL A 54 -11.36 -0.68 -3.80
N PHE A 55 -10.73 -1.84 -3.66
CA PHE A 55 -11.07 -3.00 -4.49
C PHE A 55 -12.42 -3.60 -4.16
N SER A 56 -12.84 -3.55 -2.90
CA SER A 56 -14.19 -3.98 -2.49
C SER A 56 -15.26 -3.09 -3.12
N ILE A 57 -15.05 -1.77 -3.17
CA ILE A 57 -15.92 -0.83 -3.86
C ILE A 57 -15.90 -1.09 -5.37
N GLY A 58 -14.74 -1.39 -5.93
CA GLY A 58 -14.60 -1.78 -7.33
C GLY A 58 -15.45 -3.01 -7.66
N THR A 59 -15.46 -4.01 -6.80
CA THR A 59 -16.32 -5.19 -6.92
C THR A 59 -17.80 -4.78 -6.92
N ALA A 60 -18.20 -3.93 -5.97
CA ALA A 60 -19.59 -3.47 -5.86
C ALA A 60 -20.06 -2.65 -7.08
N LYS A 61 -19.16 -1.92 -7.71
CA LYS A 61 -19.46 -1.06 -8.86
C LYS A 61 -19.23 -1.73 -10.21
N ALA A 62 -18.62 -2.90 -10.25
CA ALA A 62 -18.34 -3.59 -11.51
C ALA A 62 -19.62 -3.95 -12.24
N LYS A 63 -19.61 -3.78 -13.57
CA LYS A 63 -20.80 -3.97 -14.40
C LYS A 63 -20.92 -5.37 -15.00
N ASN A 64 -19.89 -6.19 -14.87
CA ASN A 64 -19.89 -7.55 -15.40
C ASN A 64 -19.12 -8.50 -14.47
N LEU A 65 -19.33 -9.79 -14.68
CA LEU A 65 -18.77 -10.85 -13.83
C LEU A 65 -17.25 -10.86 -13.85
N ASP A 66 -16.63 -10.65 -15.01
CA ASP A 66 -15.16 -10.70 -15.12
C ASP A 66 -14.50 -9.58 -14.32
N ALA A 67 -15.04 -8.37 -14.41
CA ALA A 67 -14.57 -7.24 -13.60
C ALA A 67 -14.79 -7.48 -12.10
N MET A 68 -15.94 -8.04 -11.71
CA MET A 68 -16.21 -8.40 -10.31
C MET A 68 -15.19 -9.38 -9.77
N ARG A 69 -14.91 -10.44 -10.54
CA ARG A 69 -13.92 -11.45 -10.15
C ARG A 69 -12.51 -10.86 -10.02
N LEU A 70 -12.15 -9.96 -10.92
CA LEU A 70 -10.86 -9.30 -10.90
C LEU A 70 -10.69 -8.47 -9.61
N PHE A 71 -11.63 -7.60 -9.29
CA PHE A 71 -11.59 -6.79 -8.08
C PHE A 71 -11.67 -7.63 -6.80
N ALA A 72 -12.53 -8.62 -6.76
CA ALA A 72 -12.65 -9.54 -5.62
C ALA A 72 -11.34 -10.33 -5.42
N GLY A 73 -10.69 -10.75 -6.50
CA GLY A 73 -9.40 -11.43 -6.47
C GLY A 73 -8.30 -10.55 -5.87
N TYR A 74 -8.23 -9.28 -6.24
CA TYR A 74 -7.30 -8.33 -5.64
C TYR A 74 -7.57 -8.12 -4.16
N THR A 75 -8.83 -7.99 -3.76
CA THR A 75 -9.23 -7.91 -2.33
C THR A 75 -8.70 -9.11 -1.56
N HIS A 76 -8.92 -10.30 -2.07
CA HIS A 76 -8.43 -11.55 -1.47
C HIS A 76 -6.90 -11.57 -1.37
N SER A 77 -6.20 -11.20 -2.44
CA SER A 77 -4.73 -11.16 -2.47
C SER A 77 -4.15 -10.22 -1.43
N ILE A 78 -4.77 -9.07 -1.19
CA ILE A 78 -4.33 -8.13 -0.16
C ILE A 78 -4.55 -8.74 1.22
N LEU A 79 -5.75 -9.22 1.51
CA LEU A 79 -6.13 -9.71 2.84
C LEU A 79 -5.37 -10.98 3.25
N ASP A 80 -5.13 -11.88 2.33
CA ASP A 80 -4.49 -13.18 2.62
C ASP A 80 -3.01 -13.24 2.21
N GLY A 81 -2.56 -12.37 1.31
CA GLY A 81 -1.18 -12.31 0.86
C GLY A 81 -0.39 -11.21 1.57
N GLU A 82 -0.62 -9.97 1.17
CA GLU A 82 0.16 -8.83 1.68
C GLU A 82 0.01 -8.62 3.18
N MET A 83 -1.20 -8.81 3.73
CA MET A 83 -1.43 -8.67 5.16
C MET A 83 -0.71 -9.74 5.98
N ASP A 84 -0.57 -10.95 5.48
CA ASP A 84 0.21 -12.00 6.16
C ASP A 84 1.70 -11.66 6.20
N ILE A 85 2.24 -11.11 5.12
CA ILE A 85 3.61 -10.63 5.06
C ILE A 85 3.81 -9.50 6.08
N HIS A 86 2.90 -8.54 6.14
CA HIS A 86 2.95 -7.44 7.10
C HIS A 86 2.93 -7.93 8.54
N ARG A 87 2.05 -8.87 8.88
CA ARG A 87 2.00 -9.46 10.22
C ARG A 87 3.30 -10.14 10.61
N ALA A 88 3.92 -10.87 9.67
CA ALA A 88 5.21 -11.51 9.92
C ALA A 88 6.31 -10.49 10.22
N TYR A 89 6.39 -9.40 9.46
CA TYR A 89 7.34 -8.32 9.72
C TYR A 89 7.04 -7.57 11.01
N MET A 90 5.78 -7.29 11.30
CA MET A 90 5.38 -6.63 12.54
C MET A 90 5.79 -7.46 13.76
N THR A 91 5.60 -8.77 13.71
CA THR A 91 6.05 -9.67 14.77
C THR A 91 7.56 -9.58 14.99
N ARG A 92 8.35 -9.57 13.91
CA ARG A 92 9.82 -9.43 13.99
C ARG A 92 10.26 -8.09 14.57
N LEU A 93 9.50 -7.03 14.29
CA LEU A 93 9.80 -5.67 14.76
C LEU A 93 9.23 -5.39 16.16
N GLY A 94 8.54 -6.35 16.76
CA GLY A 94 7.91 -6.17 18.07
C GLY A 94 6.71 -5.22 18.06
N ILE A 95 6.02 -5.08 16.92
CA ILE A 95 4.84 -4.25 16.78
C ILE A 95 3.61 -5.10 17.09
N ALA A 96 2.86 -4.74 18.16
CA ALA A 96 1.58 -5.36 18.44
C ALA A 96 0.52 -4.90 17.44
N LYS A 97 -0.43 -5.79 17.11
CA LYS A 97 -1.55 -5.47 16.22
C LYS A 97 -2.32 -4.25 16.72
N GLU A 98 -2.59 -4.20 18.02
CA GLU A 98 -3.30 -3.11 18.66
C GLU A 98 -2.55 -1.78 18.56
N GLU A 99 -1.22 -1.81 18.69
CA GLU A 99 -0.37 -0.62 18.48
C GLU A 99 -0.54 -0.07 17.06
N ALA A 100 -0.48 -0.94 16.07
CA ALA A 100 -0.65 -0.53 14.68
C ALA A 100 -2.04 0.04 14.41
N GLU A 101 -3.10 -0.62 14.90
CA GLU A 101 -4.48 -0.20 14.68
C GLU A 101 -4.85 1.09 15.40
N GLN A 102 -4.20 1.41 16.52
CA GLN A 102 -4.44 2.63 17.28
C GLN A 102 -3.56 3.79 16.85
N THR A 103 -2.55 3.55 16.03
CA THR A 103 -1.67 4.61 15.53
C THR A 103 -2.44 5.53 14.57
N PRO A 104 -2.35 6.86 14.75
CA PRO A 104 -2.98 7.79 13.81
C PRO A 104 -2.39 7.64 12.41
N VAL A 105 -3.26 7.70 11.41
CA VAL A 105 -2.84 7.69 10.00
C VAL A 105 -2.11 9.00 9.70
N ALA A 106 -0.92 8.89 9.11
CA ALA A 106 -0.14 10.06 8.70
C ALA A 106 -0.91 10.86 7.62
N LEU A 107 -0.71 12.18 7.60
CA LEU A 107 -1.43 13.06 6.68
C LEU A 107 -1.25 12.65 5.22
N ASP A 108 -0.04 12.32 4.81
CA ASP A 108 0.24 11.91 3.44
C ASP A 108 -0.50 10.62 3.07
N ASN A 109 -0.53 9.66 3.99
CA ASN A 109 -1.25 8.40 3.84
C ASN A 109 -2.76 8.64 3.74
N LEU A 110 -3.31 9.45 4.64
CA LEU A 110 -4.73 9.81 4.64
C LEU A 110 -5.12 10.54 3.35
N SER A 111 -4.28 11.44 2.87
CA SER A 111 -4.53 12.18 1.62
C SER A 111 -4.58 11.23 0.42
N TYR A 112 -3.67 10.28 0.35
CA TYR A 112 -3.59 9.30 -0.73
C TYR A 112 -4.83 8.37 -0.74
N THR A 113 -5.17 7.79 0.42
CA THR A 113 -6.30 6.86 0.51
C THR A 113 -7.64 7.58 0.31
N SER A 114 -7.78 8.80 0.81
CA SER A 114 -8.98 9.62 0.59
C SER A 114 -9.17 9.95 -0.90
N TYR A 115 -8.09 10.20 -1.61
CA TYR A 115 -8.14 10.43 -3.06
C TYR A 115 -8.63 9.18 -3.81
N MET A 116 -8.12 8.00 -3.45
CA MET A 116 -8.56 6.74 -4.07
C MET A 116 -10.03 6.41 -3.81
N LEU A 117 -10.53 6.74 -2.60
CA LEU A 117 -11.89 6.43 -2.17
C LEU A 117 -12.92 7.46 -2.64
N ARG A 118 -12.47 8.52 -3.27
CA ARG A 118 -13.30 9.62 -3.76
C ARG A 118 -14.10 9.26 -5.05
#